data_c7008eba1c770c45a705d643dd27be7d
#
_entry.id   c7008eba1c770c45a705d643dd27be7d
#
_cell.length_a   1.000
_cell.length_b   1.000
_cell.length_c   1.000
_cell.angle_alpha   90.00
_cell.angle_beta   90.00
_cell.angle_gamma   90.00
#
_symmetry.space_group_name_H-M   'P 1'
#
loop_
_entity.id
_entity.type
_entity.pdbx_description
1 polymer ?
#
loop_
_entity_poly.entity_id
_entity_poly.type
_entity_poly.pdbx_seq_one_letter_code
_entity_poly.pdbx_strand_id
1 'polypeptide(L)'
;MSGHSFGGINVEDMLARAHVVSLPLRVRFRGVREREALLLEGPKGWGEFSPFLEYGVPESAEWLRCGLEMAFAGPPPRLRDKIAVNATVPAVAPWQVDEVLAHFPGCQVVKVKVAEQGQTLADDVARVAAVRAYAPDASIRVDANGGWSVAEALAALA
;
A
#
# COMPACT_ATOMS: atom_id res chain seq x y z
N MET A 1 3.93 18.49 21.03
CA MET A 1 3.19 17.27 20.60
C MET A 1 1.88 17.26 21.38
N SER A 2 0.79 17.71 20.78
CA SER A 2 -0.53 17.71 21.42
C SER A 2 -1.04 16.27 21.43
N GLY A 3 -1.06 15.65 22.60
CA GLY A 3 -1.63 14.32 22.80
C GLY A 3 -3.11 14.34 22.43
N HIS A 4 -3.47 13.69 21.35
CA HIS A 4 -4.85 13.45 21.03
C HIS A 4 -5.40 12.41 22.02
N SER A 5 -6.18 12.89 22.98
CA SER A 5 -6.99 12.01 23.81
C SER A 5 -8.12 11.46 22.93
N PHE A 6 -8.14 10.16 22.71
CA PHE A 6 -9.23 9.48 21.97
C PHE A 6 -10.47 9.29 22.85
N GLY A 7 -10.88 10.34 23.59
CA GLY A 7 -12.18 10.38 24.27
C GLY A 7 -12.37 9.38 25.42
N GLY A 8 -11.29 8.98 26.11
CA GLY A 8 -11.41 8.11 27.30
C GLY A 8 -11.74 6.64 27.00
N ILE A 9 -11.52 6.18 25.76
CA ILE A 9 -11.68 4.76 25.42
C ILE A 9 -10.61 3.94 26.14
N ASN A 10 -11.06 2.94 26.87
CA ASN A 10 -10.18 1.93 27.46
C ASN A 10 -9.93 0.79 26.44
N VAL A 11 -8.91 -0.03 26.73
CA VAL A 11 -8.53 -1.14 25.86
C VAL A 11 -9.63 -2.19 25.72
N GLU A 12 -10.42 -2.43 26.74
CA GLU A 12 -11.50 -3.42 26.73
C GLU A 12 -12.62 -2.99 25.78
N ASP A 13 -13.04 -1.72 25.81
CA ASP A 13 -14.03 -1.16 24.87
C ASP A 13 -13.53 -1.18 23.43
N MET A 14 -12.24 -0.92 23.23
CA MET A 14 -11.61 -1.00 21.91
C MET A 14 -11.62 -2.45 21.37
N LEU A 15 -11.22 -3.41 22.20
CA LEU A 15 -11.18 -4.82 21.82
C LEU A 15 -12.57 -5.40 21.57
N ALA A 16 -13.58 -4.97 22.32
CA ALA A 16 -14.98 -5.39 22.11
C ALA A 16 -15.55 -4.94 20.75
N ARG A 17 -14.91 -3.94 20.10
CA ARG A 17 -15.29 -3.37 18.79
C ARG A 17 -14.26 -3.67 17.72
N ALA A 18 -13.36 -4.60 17.96
CA ALA A 18 -12.29 -4.96 17.07
C ALA A 18 -12.63 -6.25 16.31
N HIS A 19 -12.40 -6.24 15.00
CA HIS A 19 -12.66 -7.38 14.11
C HIS A 19 -11.38 -7.74 13.37
N VAL A 20 -10.86 -8.94 13.61
CA VAL A 20 -9.71 -9.47 12.86
C VAL A 20 -10.21 -10.02 11.53
N VAL A 21 -9.60 -9.57 10.44
CA VAL A 21 -9.87 -10.07 9.09
C VAL A 21 -8.57 -10.53 8.45
N SER A 22 -8.64 -11.60 7.64
CA SER A 22 -7.56 -12.04 6.77
C SER A 22 -8.04 -12.01 5.33
N LEU A 23 -7.34 -11.25 4.48
CA LEU A 23 -7.68 -11.01 3.09
C LEU A 23 -6.66 -11.72 2.18
N PRO A 24 -7.07 -12.76 1.44
CA PRO A 24 -6.18 -13.41 0.50
C PRO A 24 -5.84 -12.47 -0.66
N LEU A 25 -4.56 -12.42 -1.02
CA LEU A 25 -4.08 -11.66 -2.16
C LEU A 25 -4.02 -12.56 -3.41
N ARG A 26 -4.57 -12.09 -4.52
CA ARG A 26 -4.48 -12.80 -5.81
C ARG A 26 -3.05 -12.89 -6.31
N VAL A 27 -2.25 -11.88 -6.01
CA VAL A 27 -0.83 -11.80 -6.36
C VAL A 27 -0.02 -11.55 -5.09
N ARG A 28 1.13 -12.21 -4.96
CA ARG A 28 2.06 -11.95 -3.86
C ARG A 28 2.47 -10.48 -3.88
N PHE A 29 2.41 -9.82 -2.72
CA PHE A 29 2.74 -8.41 -2.58
C PHE A 29 3.59 -8.19 -1.33
N ARG A 30 4.76 -7.58 -1.46
CA ARG A 30 5.74 -7.41 -0.36
C ARG A 30 5.99 -8.72 0.42
N GLY A 31 6.13 -9.82 -0.29
CA GLY A 31 6.43 -11.12 0.31
C GLY A 31 5.23 -11.85 0.93
N VAL A 32 4.06 -11.23 1.09
CA VAL A 32 2.89 -11.85 1.71
C VAL A 32 1.83 -12.28 0.69
N ARG A 33 1.05 -13.31 1.03
CA ARG A 33 -0.09 -13.79 0.25
C ARG A 33 -1.44 -13.57 0.94
N GLU A 34 -1.38 -13.19 2.21
CA GLU A 34 -2.55 -12.82 3.02
C GLU A 34 -2.26 -11.49 3.69
N ARG A 35 -3.26 -10.65 3.79
CA ARG A 35 -3.20 -9.38 4.49
C ARG A 35 -4.12 -9.42 5.68
N GLU A 36 -3.55 -9.53 6.87
CA GLU A 36 -4.30 -9.44 8.11
C GLU A 36 -4.48 -7.99 8.52
N ALA A 37 -5.66 -7.68 9.01
CA ALA A 37 -5.99 -6.36 9.53
C ALA A 37 -6.90 -6.48 10.75
N LEU A 38 -6.72 -5.57 11.69
CA LEU A 38 -7.65 -5.31 12.76
C LEU A 38 -8.51 -4.11 12.35
N LEU A 39 -9.79 -4.35 12.15
CA LEU A 39 -10.78 -3.29 11.90
C LEU A 39 -11.35 -2.84 13.23
N LEU A 40 -11.40 -1.55 13.46
CA LEU A 40 -11.90 -0.91 14.68
C LEU A 40 -13.17 -0.15 14.37
N GLU A 41 -14.28 -0.55 14.97
CA GLU A 41 -15.55 0.17 14.86
C GLU A 41 -15.61 1.28 15.91
N GLY A 42 -15.82 2.51 15.47
CA GLY A 42 -15.93 3.68 16.33
C GLY A 42 -17.10 4.60 15.98
N PRO A 43 -17.38 5.60 16.81
CA PRO A 43 -18.51 6.51 16.61
C PRO A 43 -18.36 7.41 15.37
N LYS A 44 -17.17 7.49 14.78
CA LYS A 44 -16.89 8.27 13.57
C LYS A 44 -16.74 7.42 12.32
N GLY A 45 -16.79 6.11 12.46
CA GLY A 45 -16.64 5.15 11.37
C GLY A 45 -15.65 4.04 11.68
N TRP A 46 -15.03 3.51 10.66
CA TRP A 46 -14.07 2.43 10.76
C TRP A 46 -12.63 2.95 10.72
N GLY A 47 -11.79 2.37 11.56
CA GLY A 47 -10.34 2.48 11.48
C GLY A 47 -9.71 1.14 11.12
N GLU A 48 -8.51 1.16 10.57
CA GLU A 48 -7.74 -0.03 10.22
C GLU A 48 -6.38 0.00 10.91
N PHE A 49 -5.98 -1.13 11.45
CA PHE A 49 -4.63 -1.38 11.94
C PHE A 49 -4.10 -2.64 11.26
N SER A 50 -3.18 -2.48 10.31
CA SER A 50 -2.59 -3.59 9.57
C SER A 50 -1.11 -3.33 9.23
N PRO A 51 -0.24 -3.20 10.25
CA PRO A 51 1.20 -3.04 10.01
C PRO A 51 1.77 -4.28 9.32
N PHE A 52 2.91 -4.14 8.66
CA PHE A 52 3.67 -5.29 8.21
C PHE A 52 4.38 -5.95 9.40
N LEU A 53 4.59 -7.27 9.31
CA LEU A 53 5.16 -8.06 10.41
C LEU A 53 6.60 -7.67 10.77
N GLU A 54 7.34 -7.08 9.83
CA GLU A 54 8.69 -6.58 10.04
C GLU A 54 8.75 -5.27 10.84
N TYR A 55 7.62 -4.60 11.06
CA TYR A 55 7.59 -3.34 11.79
C TYR A 55 7.65 -3.57 13.30
N GLY A 56 8.56 -2.85 13.94
CA GLY A 56 8.67 -2.88 15.41
C GLY A 56 7.52 -2.16 16.11
N VAL A 57 7.44 -2.35 17.43
CA VAL A 57 6.37 -1.77 18.28
C VAL A 57 6.24 -0.24 18.10
N PRO A 58 7.31 0.58 18.10
CA PRO A 58 7.17 2.02 17.94
C PRO A 58 6.53 2.44 16.62
N GLU A 59 6.90 1.78 15.51
CA GLU A 59 6.32 2.06 14.20
C GLU A 59 4.87 1.58 14.11
N SER A 60 4.59 0.36 14.58
CA SER A 60 3.24 -0.20 14.62
C SER A 60 2.28 0.63 15.49
N ALA A 61 2.77 1.27 16.55
CA ALA A 61 1.98 2.15 17.41
C ALA A 61 1.44 3.37 16.64
N GLU A 62 2.21 3.93 15.69
CA GLU A 62 1.73 5.03 14.85
C GLU A 62 0.64 4.58 13.87
N TRP A 63 0.73 3.35 13.36
CA TRP A 63 -0.33 2.75 12.55
C TRP A 63 -1.62 2.55 13.36
N LEU A 64 -1.50 2.05 14.60
CA LEU A 64 -2.65 1.90 15.49
C LEU A 64 -3.27 3.26 15.83
N ARG A 65 -2.44 4.29 16.08
CA ARG A 65 -2.90 5.65 16.35
C ARG A 65 -3.73 6.19 15.18
N CYS A 66 -3.31 5.96 13.93
CA CYS A 66 -4.05 6.35 12.75
C CYS A 66 -5.42 5.64 12.68
N GLY A 67 -5.47 4.33 12.93
CA GLY A 67 -6.72 3.57 12.99
C GLY A 67 -7.68 4.09 14.06
N LEU A 68 -7.18 4.37 15.26
CA LEU A 68 -7.95 4.95 16.35
C LEU A 68 -8.46 6.36 16.01
N GLU A 69 -7.62 7.20 15.41
CA GLU A 69 -8.02 8.53 14.96
C GLU A 69 -9.20 8.46 13.99
N MET A 70 -9.11 7.60 12.97
CA MET A 70 -10.17 7.44 11.98
C MET A 70 -11.47 6.94 12.60
N ALA A 71 -11.41 5.95 13.51
CA ALA A 71 -12.59 5.37 14.14
C ALA A 71 -13.26 6.31 15.16
N PHE A 72 -12.49 7.07 15.92
CA PHE A 72 -12.99 7.78 17.10
C PHE A 72 -12.99 9.31 16.99
N ALA A 73 -12.01 9.91 16.30
CA ALA A 73 -11.97 11.35 16.04
C ALA A 73 -12.50 11.71 14.65
N GLY A 74 -12.40 10.78 13.71
CA GLY A 74 -12.76 10.96 12.30
C GLY A 74 -11.60 11.50 11.46
N PRO A 75 -11.80 11.58 10.13
CA PRO A 75 -10.78 12.07 9.23
C PRO A 75 -10.49 13.55 9.45
N PRO A 76 -9.27 14.02 9.10
CA PRO A 76 -8.95 15.44 9.13
C PRO A 76 -9.87 16.23 8.17
N PRO A 77 -9.99 17.57 8.36
CA PRO A 77 -10.77 18.39 7.47
C PRO A 77 -10.34 18.24 6.01
N ARG A 78 -11.32 18.12 5.12
CA ARG A 78 -11.06 17.97 3.69
C ARG A 78 -10.50 19.27 3.11
N LEU A 79 -9.31 19.22 2.50
CA LEU A 79 -8.67 20.35 1.83
C LEU A 79 -8.90 20.36 0.30
N ARG A 80 -9.35 19.24 -0.26
CA ARG A 80 -9.67 19.05 -1.69
C ARG A 80 -10.71 17.95 -1.87
N ASP A 81 -11.46 18.01 -2.94
CA ASP A 81 -12.52 17.03 -3.22
C ASP A 81 -12.03 15.77 -3.93
N LYS A 82 -10.90 15.88 -4.64
CA LYS A 82 -10.34 14.77 -5.42
C LYS A 82 -8.84 14.66 -5.22
N ILE A 83 -8.36 13.43 -5.14
CA ILE A 83 -6.94 13.07 -5.16
C ILE A 83 -6.75 12.05 -6.29
N ALA A 84 -5.83 12.34 -7.21
CA ALA A 84 -5.47 11.39 -8.26
C ALA A 84 -4.76 10.18 -7.64
N VAL A 85 -5.20 8.99 -8.02
CA VAL A 85 -4.60 7.72 -7.59
C VAL A 85 -3.81 7.09 -8.74
N ASN A 86 -2.85 6.22 -8.41
CA ASN A 86 -2.13 5.44 -9.40
C ASN A 86 -2.64 3.99 -9.46
N ALA A 87 -2.53 3.38 -10.63
CA ALA A 87 -2.53 1.93 -10.74
C ALA A 87 -1.26 1.37 -10.10
N THR A 88 -1.31 0.15 -9.57
CA THR A 88 -0.12 -0.56 -9.08
C THR A 88 0.02 -1.87 -9.82
N VAL A 89 1.16 -2.06 -10.49
CA VAL A 89 1.56 -3.32 -11.12
C VAL A 89 2.52 -4.01 -10.16
N PRO A 90 2.13 -5.16 -9.58
CA PRO A 90 3.01 -5.99 -8.75
C PRO A 90 4.18 -6.54 -9.57
N ALA A 91 5.09 -7.29 -8.93
CA ALA A 91 6.21 -7.96 -9.58
C ALA A 91 5.78 -9.20 -10.39
N VAL A 92 4.79 -9.01 -11.28
CA VAL A 92 4.26 -10.02 -12.19
C VAL A 92 5.10 -10.12 -13.46
N ALA A 93 4.91 -11.19 -14.22
CA ALA A 93 5.52 -11.33 -15.53
C ALA A 93 4.95 -10.32 -16.55
N PRO A 94 5.72 -9.91 -17.58
CA PRO A 94 5.28 -8.89 -18.54
C PRO A 94 3.92 -9.17 -19.21
N TRP A 95 3.63 -10.43 -19.52
CA TRP A 95 2.36 -10.83 -20.16
C TRP A 95 1.12 -10.74 -19.24
N GLN A 96 1.30 -10.53 -17.94
CA GLN A 96 0.21 -10.34 -16.97
C GLN A 96 -0.12 -8.85 -16.74
N VAL A 97 0.66 -7.94 -17.29
CA VAL A 97 0.52 -6.49 -17.06
C VAL A 97 -0.83 -5.99 -17.57
N ASP A 98 -1.27 -6.46 -18.73
CA ASP A 98 -2.54 -6.05 -19.35
C ASP A 98 -3.72 -6.43 -18.45
N GLU A 99 -3.73 -7.64 -17.92
CA GLU A 99 -4.76 -8.12 -16.99
C GLU A 99 -4.81 -7.26 -15.73
N VAL A 100 -3.63 -6.94 -15.15
CA VAL A 100 -3.54 -6.08 -13.97
C VAL A 100 -4.08 -4.69 -14.26
N LEU A 101 -3.65 -4.06 -15.35
CA LEU A 101 -4.03 -2.69 -15.69
C LEU A 101 -5.50 -2.55 -16.12
N ALA A 102 -6.11 -3.61 -16.63
CA ALA A 102 -7.55 -3.64 -16.93
C ALA A 102 -8.43 -3.36 -15.68
N HIS A 103 -7.91 -3.60 -14.46
CA HIS A 103 -8.62 -3.27 -13.22
C HIS A 103 -8.53 -1.79 -12.82
N PHE A 104 -7.76 -0.97 -13.55
CA PHE A 104 -7.54 0.45 -13.25
C PHE A 104 -7.88 1.36 -14.45
N PRO A 105 -9.10 1.32 -14.96
CA PRO A 105 -9.46 2.08 -16.14
C PRO A 105 -9.27 3.58 -15.92
N GLY A 106 -8.62 4.24 -16.90
CA GLY A 106 -8.41 5.69 -16.88
C GLY A 106 -7.28 6.19 -15.95
N CYS A 107 -6.50 5.31 -15.31
CA CYS A 107 -5.34 5.73 -14.53
C CYS A 107 -4.26 6.37 -15.42
N GLN A 108 -3.87 7.60 -15.07
CA GLN A 108 -2.83 8.37 -15.76
C GLN A 108 -1.42 8.15 -15.17
N VAL A 109 -1.33 7.45 -14.06
CA VAL A 109 -0.08 7.15 -13.36
C VAL A 109 -0.04 5.68 -13.02
N VAL A 110 1.06 5.00 -13.34
CA VAL A 110 1.27 3.59 -13.04
C VAL A 110 2.52 3.43 -12.17
N LYS A 111 2.36 2.84 -11.00
CA LYS A 111 3.47 2.44 -10.14
C LYS A 111 3.80 0.98 -10.40
N VAL A 112 5.05 0.70 -10.78
CA VAL A 112 5.55 -0.65 -11.09
C VAL A 112 6.46 -1.12 -9.97
N LYS A 113 6.17 -2.27 -9.39
CA LYS A 113 7.06 -2.92 -8.43
C LYS A 113 8.26 -3.53 -9.15
N VAL A 114 9.44 -3.22 -8.62
CA VAL A 114 10.74 -3.67 -9.13
C VAL A 114 11.59 -4.21 -7.98
N ALA A 115 12.73 -4.81 -8.28
CA ALA A 115 13.65 -5.41 -7.31
C ALA A 115 13.02 -6.52 -6.44
N GLU A 116 12.07 -7.27 -6.98
CA GLU A 116 11.48 -8.41 -6.26
C GLU A 116 12.53 -9.52 -6.12
N GLN A 117 12.57 -10.13 -4.95
CA GLN A 117 13.52 -11.20 -4.67
C GLN A 117 13.37 -12.35 -5.68
N GLY A 118 14.48 -12.75 -6.29
CA GLY A 118 14.55 -13.80 -7.32
C GLY A 118 14.27 -13.30 -8.73
N GLN A 119 14.06 -12.01 -8.93
CA GLN A 119 13.99 -11.37 -10.25
C GLN A 119 15.25 -10.55 -10.55
N THR A 120 15.46 -10.26 -11.83
CA THR A 120 16.60 -9.50 -12.35
C THR A 120 16.17 -8.12 -12.84
N LEU A 121 17.11 -7.22 -13.06
CA LEU A 121 16.85 -5.92 -13.71
C LEU A 121 16.21 -6.10 -15.10
N ALA A 122 16.57 -7.15 -15.84
CA ALA A 122 15.95 -7.43 -17.14
C ALA A 122 14.45 -7.74 -17.02
N ASP A 123 14.03 -8.45 -15.97
CA ASP A 123 12.61 -8.71 -15.69
C ASP A 123 11.87 -7.41 -15.37
N ASP A 124 12.49 -6.53 -14.59
CA ASP A 124 11.92 -5.23 -14.25
C ASP A 124 11.76 -4.34 -15.47
N VAL A 125 12.79 -4.26 -16.33
CA VAL A 125 12.76 -3.50 -17.60
C VAL A 125 11.67 -4.04 -18.53
N ALA A 126 11.57 -5.36 -18.69
CA ALA A 126 10.54 -5.98 -19.51
C ALA A 126 9.11 -5.67 -18.99
N ARG A 127 8.92 -5.66 -17.66
CA ARG A 127 7.64 -5.29 -17.03
C ARG A 127 7.31 -3.82 -17.27
N VAL A 128 8.27 -2.91 -17.11
CA VAL A 128 8.09 -1.47 -17.40
C VAL A 128 7.76 -1.25 -18.88
N ALA A 129 8.44 -1.97 -19.78
CA ALA A 129 8.16 -1.91 -21.21
C ALA A 129 6.73 -2.36 -21.54
N ALA A 130 6.23 -3.44 -20.91
CA ALA A 130 4.85 -3.88 -21.07
C ALA A 130 3.85 -2.83 -20.58
N VAL A 131 4.12 -2.17 -19.44
CA VAL A 131 3.29 -1.05 -18.95
C VAL A 131 3.28 0.10 -19.95
N ARG A 132 4.42 0.46 -20.52
CA ARG A 132 4.53 1.52 -21.53
C ARG A 132 3.75 1.17 -22.81
N ALA A 133 3.78 -0.10 -23.24
CA ALA A 133 3.04 -0.57 -24.39
C ALA A 133 1.51 -0.49 -24.17
N TYR A 134 1.04 -0.86 -22.96
CA TYR A 134 -0.39 -0.80 -22.61
C TYR A 134 -0.89 0.64 -22.42
N ALA A 135 -0.11 1.49 -21.76
CA ALA A 135 -0.47 2.85 -21.39
C ALA A 135 0.61 3.85 -21.86
N PRO A 136 0.67 4.17 -23.16
CA PRO A 136 1.75 4.95 -23.77
C PRO A 136 1.90 6.36 -23.19
N ASP A 137 0.82 6.97 -22.73
CA ASP A 137 0.80 8.34 -22.20
C ASP A 137 0.89 8.41 -20.68
N ALA A 138 0.87 7.28 -19.97
CA ALA A 138 0.90 7.27 -18.52
C ALA A 138 2.28 7.66 -17.97
N SER A 139 2.29 8.40 -16.85
CA SER A 139 3.46 8.56 -16.03
C SER A 139 3.79 7.24 -15.33
N ILE A 140 5.00 6.72 -15.54
CA ILE A 140 5.46 5.50 -14.88
C ILE A 140 6.35 5.86 -13.70
N ARG A 141 6.09 5.24 -12.55
CA ARG A 141 6.91 5.28 -11.35
C ARG A 141 7.37 3.88 -11.02
N VAL A 142 8.63 3.70 -10.62
CA VAL A 142 9.15 2.43 -10.13
C VAL A 142 9.29 2.49 -8.61
N ASP A 143 9.04 1.36 -7.96
CA ASP A 143 9.08 1.23 -6.50
C ASP A 143 9.80 -0.07 -6.13
N ALA A 144 11.07 0.07 -5.73
CA ALA A 144 11.93 -1.03 -5.32
C ALA A 144 11.75 -1.45 -3.86
N ASN A 145 10.96 -0.73 -3.06
CA ASN A 145 10.77 -0.98 -1.62
C ASN A 145 12.10 -1.16 -0.84
N GLY A 146 13.14 -0.42 -1.23
CA GLY A 146 14.48 -0.54 -0.63
C GLY A 146 15.28 -1.76 -1.10
N GLY A 147 14.82 -2.51 -2.10
CA GLY A 147 15.50 -3.69 -2.64
C GLY A 147 16.72 -3.39 -3.52
N TRP A 148 16.88 -2.15 -3.98
CA TRP A 148 18.07 -1.73 -4.71
C TRP A 148 19.09 -1.06 -3.80
N SER A 149 20.37 -1.34 -4.02
CA SER A 149 21.48 -0.48 -3.63
C SER A 149 21.48 0.80 -4.48
N VAL A 150 22.26 1.80 -4.06
CA VAL A 150 22.43 3.04 -4.86
C VAL A 150 23.00 2.74 -6.25
N ALA A 151 23.95 1.80 -6.37
CA ALA A 151 24.54 1.42 -7.64
C ALA A 151 23.52 0.76 -8.58
N GLU A 152 22.69 -0.15 -8.06
CA GLU A 152 21.62 -0.79 -8.83
C GLU A 152 20.55 0.21 -9.27
N ALA A 153 20.16 1.14 -8.39
CA ALA A 153 19.22 2.20 -8.74
C ALA A 153 19.77 3.08 -9.89
N LEU A 154 21.04 3.45 -9.85
CA LEU A 154 21.67 4.23 -10.91
C LEU A 154 21.73 3.44 -12.23
N ALA A 155 22.04 2.15 -12.18
CA ALA A 155 22.05 1.29 -13.36
C ALA A 155 20.64 1.10 -13.96
N ALA A 156 19.60 1.06 -13.12
CA ALA A 156 18.22 0.93 -13.57
C ALA A 156 17.66 2.20 -14.23
N LEU A 157 18.24 3.38 -13.94
CA LEU A 157 17.80 4.69 -14.46
C LEU A 157 18.63 5.17 -15.66
N ALA A 158 19.71 4.47 -16.01
CA ALA A 158 20.56 4.77 -17.15
C ALA A 158 19.96 4.27 -18.47
#